data_c2ef21011b46fab7bdc2d7d43ce4c85e
#
_entry.id   c2ef21011b46fab7bdc2d7d43ce4c85e
#
_cell.length_a   1.000
_cell.length_b   1.000
_cell.length_c   1.000
_cell.angle_alpha   90.00
_cell.angle_beta   90.00
_cell.angle_gamma   90.00
#
_symmetry.space_group_name_H-M   'P 1'
#
loop_
_entity.id
_entity.type
_entity.pdbx_description
1 polymer ?
#
loop_
_entity_poly.entity_id
_entity_poly.type
_entity_poly.pdbx_seq_one_letter_code
_entity_poly.pdbx_strand_id
1 'polypeptide(L)'
;MKKIGFLRSIKQIFTPLFHSKESSNKKVIIEKAITKEDIHEEEFNEEEFNHDAITLGEFILRYADTRQKEGEKSSEGRSGSVRSVLSHLKVEGFDGIPLKQVDKEVCKRIIFYFRHAHDLRHHVKNPRLLACNTIYTKVKTIQAVLQEAVNEGYLEMNPMKHLPSSYKVRREKTRKEFFSDDEIKAMKTSPCDIPQLKEAVLFCCYTAIRKSDLLTLSPRDIQEIDGVYHIHKQMKKTQSWVDIPLSDEAYEILKQLDGGQDSPFFSLLSPHHLNEHVRKWLSEYHISEKYITFHCTSHNKIFY
;
A
#
# COMPACT_ATOMS: atom_id res chain seq x y z
N MET A 1 -8.62 -35.24 -22.04
CA MET A 1 -9.41 -34.03 -21.76
C MET A 1 -8.73 -32.96 -20.84
N LYS A 2 -7.51 -33.20 -20.33
CA LYS A 2 -6.77 -32.20 -19.49
C LYS A 2 -5.86 -31.23 -20.27
N LYS A 3 -5.54 -31.47 -21.54
CA LYS A 3 -4.64 -30.63 -22.38
C LYS A 3 -5.29 -29.37 -23.00
N ILE A 4 -6.61 -29.31 -23.10
CA ILE A 4 -7.32 -28.19 -23.74
C ILE A 4 -7.45 -26.96 -22.80
N GLY A 5 -7.44 -27.18 -21.49
CA GLY A 5 -7.51 -26.10 -20.49
C GLY A 5 -6.22 -25.26 -20.42
N PHE A 6 -5.08 -25.88 -20.62
CA PHE A 6 -3.77 -25.22 -20.53
C PHE A 6 -3.50 -24.25 -21.69
N LEU A 7 -3.89 -24.61 -22.91
CA LEU A 7 -3.73 -23.73 -24.08
C LEU A 7 -4.66 -22.50 -24.07
N ARG A 8 -5.80 -22.57 -23.38
CA ARG A 8 -6.66 -21.39 -23.17
C ARG A 8 -6.04 -20.40 -22.17
N SER A 9 -5.31 -20.85 -21.18
CA SER A 9 -4.64 -20.00 -20.18
C SER A 9 -3.49 -19.21 -20.83
N ILE A 10 -2.73 -19.80 -21.73
CA ILE A 10 -1.60 -19.12 -22.41
C ILE A 10 -2.09 -18.00 -23.34
N LYS A 11 -3.22 -18.19 -24.04
CA LYS A 11 -3.80 -17.14 -24.88
C LYS A 11 -4.26 -15.90 -24.09
N GLN A 12 -4.67 -16.04 -22.84
CA GLN A 12 -5.06 -14.91 -21.99
C GLN A 12 -3.86 -14.12 -21.42
N ILE A 13 -2.68 -14.73 -21.34
CA ILE A 13 -1.49 -14.09 -20.79
C ILE A 13 -0.78 -13.17 -21.82
N PHE A 14 -0.95 -13.44 -23.11
CA PHE A 14 -0.27 -12.69 -24.18
C PHE A 14 -1.11 -11.61 -24.87
N THR A 15 -2.38 -11.44 -24.52
CA THR A 15 -3.27 -10.45 -25.16
C THR A 15 -2.99 -8.98 -24.81
N PRO A 16 -2.33 -8.60 -23.72
CA PRO A 16 -2.03 -7.19 -23.41
C PRO A 16 -0.79 -6.61 -24.11
N LEU A 17 0.01 -7.41 -24.79
CA LEU A 17 1.29 -6.95 -25.37
C LEU A 17 1.21 -6.38 -26.81
N PHE A 18 0.00 -6.34 -27.40
CA PHE A 18 -0.19 -5.92 -28.79
C PHE A 18 -1.10 -4.71 -28.99
N HIS A 19 -0.95 -3.68 -28.16
CA HIS A 19 -1.55 -2.36 -28.42
C HIS A 19 -0.47 -1.29 -28.56
N SER A 20 0.41 -1.45 -29.55
CA SER A 20 1.09 -0.32 -30.18
C SER A 20 0.89 -0.44 -31.69
N LYS A 21 0.45 0.70 -32.26
CA LYS A 21 0.20 0.86 -33.69
C LYS A 21 1.51 0.75 -34.48
N GLU A 22 1.89 -0.47 -34.85
CA GLU A 22 2.80 -0.65 -35.94
C GLU A 22 2.61 -2.04 -36.61
N SER A 23 2.35 -1.96 -37.92
CA SER A 23 2.50 -2.99 -38.92
C SER A 23 1.39 -4.04 -39.09
N SER A 24 0.42 -3.63 -39.91
CA SER A 24 -0.50 -4.55 -40.64
C SER A 24 0.24 -5.63 -41.46
N ASN A 25 1.53 -5.48 -41.73
CA ASN A 25 2.31 -6.40 -42.53
C ASN A 25 2.84 -7.66 -41.82
N LYS A 26 2.90 -7.64 -40.48
CA LYS A 26 3.31 -8.83 -39.72
C LYS A 26 2.19 -9.85 -39.52
N LYS A 27 0.94 -9.42 -39.57
CA LYS A 27 -0.23 -10.32 -39.41
C LYS A 27 -0.41 -11.26 -40.62
N VAL A 28 -0.10 -10.79 -41.83
CA VAL A 28 -0.21 -11.56 -43.06
C VAL A 28 0.87 -12.63 -43.18
N ILE A 29 2.04 -12.43 -42.56
CA ILE A 29 3.14 -13.41 -42.60
C ILE A 29 2.88 -14.58 -41.63
N ILE A 30 2.19 -14.34 -40.52
CA ILE A 30 1.91 -15.40 -39.55
C ILE A 30 0.74 -16.30 -39.99
N GLU A 31 -0.25 -15.74 -40.72
CA GLU A 31 -1.37 -16.55 -41.24
C GLU A 31 -1.03 -17.44 -42.44
N LYS A 32 0.06 -17.14 -43.16
CA LYS A 32 0.50 -17.97 -44.28
C LYS A 32 1.47 -19.11 -43.93
N ALA A 33 1.93 -19.19 -42.69
CA ALA A 33 2.92 -20.18 -42.23
C ALA A 33 2.32 -21.42 -41.55
N ILE A 34 0.98 -21.50 -41.41
CA ILE A 34 0.35 -22.68 -40.81
C ILE A 34 -0.48 -23.41 -41.82
N THR A 35 0.16 -24.12 -42.75
CA THR A 35 -0.42 -25.21 -43.48
C THR A 35 -0.18 -26.54 -42.77
N LYS A 36 -1.17 -27.40 -42.84
CA LYS A 36 -1.43 -28.55 -41.97
C LYS A 36 -0.46 -29.75 -42.03
N GLU A 37 0.77 -29.62 -42.51
CA GLU A 37 1.62 -30.80 -42.78
C GLU A 37 3.00 -30.81 -42.09
N ASP A 38 3.33 -29.81 -41.27
CA ASP A 38 4.61 -29.80 -40.55
C ASP A 38 4.43 -29.70 -39.03
N ILE A 39 3.65 -30.60 -38.47
CA ILE A 39 3.74 -30.86 -37.03
C ILE A 39 4.78 -31.96 -36.83
N HIS A 40 6.06 -31.64 -37.03
CA HIS A 40 7.11 -32.33 -36.29
C HIS A 40 6.89 -32.01 -34.79
N GLU A 41 6.75 -33.03 -33.98
CA GLU A 41 6.88 -32.97 -32.54
C GLU A 41 8.29 -32.42 -32.22
N GLU A 42 8.46 -31.09 -32.28
CA GLU A 42 9.54 -30.47 -31.51
C GLU A 42 9.17 -30.74 -30.06
N GLU A 43 9.92 -31.65 -29.42
CA GLU A 43 10.04 -31.77 -28.01
C GLU A 43 10.22 -30.35 -27.49
N PHE A 44 9.19 -29.85 -26.80
CA PHE A 44 9.31 -28.66 -26.01
C PHE A 44 10.34 -29.00 -24.94
N ASN A 45 11.61 -28.69 -25.23
CA ASN A 45 12.58 -28.53 -24.17
C ASN A 45 11.97 -27.52 -23.22
N GLU A 46 11.45 -28.00 -22.09
CA GLU A 46 11.38 -27.20 -20.89
C GLU A 46 12.83 -26.71 -20.74
N GLU A 47 13.12 -25.46 -21.18
CA GLU A 47 14.31 -24.77 -20.73
C GLU A 47 14.31 -25.00 -19.22
N GLU A 48 15.20 -25.83 -18.74
CA GLU A 48 15.48 -26.00 -17.32
C GLU A 48 15.71 -24.58 -16.83
N PHE A 49 14.68 -24.02 -16.18
CA PHE A 49 14.77 -22.70 -15.58
C PHE A 49 15.91 -22.85 -14.57
N ASN A 50 17.07 -22.32 -14.94
CA ASN A 50 18.29 -22.51 -14.18
C ASN A 50 18.08 -21.82 -12.84
N HIS A 51 17.51 -22.57 -11.88
CA HIS A 51 17.28 -22.12 -10.50
C HIS A 51 18.56 -21.59 -9.84
N ASP A 52 19.72 -21.90 -10.42
CA ASP A 52 21.03 -21.50 -9.93
C ASP A 52 21.41 -20.07 -10.33
N ALA A 53 20.77 -19.50 -11.35
CA ALA A 53 21.15 -18.22 -11.94
C ALA A 53 20.35 -17.01 -11.41
N ILE A 54 19.20 -17.21 -10.74
CA ILE A 54 18.36 -16.08 -10.30
C ILE A 54 19.04 -15.27 -9.21
N THR A 55 19.05 -13.95 -9.38
CA THR A 55 19.57 -13.00 -8.37
C THR A 55 18.50 -12.63 -7.34
N LEU A 56 18.94 -12.09 -6.20
CA LEU A 56 18.04 -11.55 -5.18
C LEU A 56 17.12 -10.47 -5.74
N GLY A 57 17.64 -9.59 -6.61
CA GLY A 57 16.87 -8.52 -7.22
C GLY A 57 15.78 -9.02 -8.17
N GLU A 58 16.09 -9.98 -9.02
CA GLU A 58 15.14 -10.62 -9.94
C GLU A 58 14.05 -11.36 -9.17
N PHE A 59 14.42 -12.10 -8.13
CA PHE A 59 13.44 -12.76 -7.28
C PHE A 59 12.50 -11.77 -6.56
N ILE A 60 13.05 -10.65 -6.05
CA ILE A 60 12.24 -9.58 -5.44
C ILE A 60 11.24 -8.99 -6.43
N LEU A 61 11.64 -8.76 -7.69
CA LEU A 61 10.73 -8.26 -8.73
C LEU A 61 9.63 -9.26 -9.03
N ARG A 62 9.99 -10.52 -9.23
CA ARG A 62 9.02 -11.60 -9.46
C ARG A 62 8.01 -11.71 -8.31
N TYR A 63 8.48 -11.69 -7.06
CA TYR A 63 7.63 -11.69 -5.87
C TYR A 63 6.67 -10.49 -5.85
N ALA A 64 7.15 -9.28 -6.21
CA ALA A 64 6.31 -8.09 -6.26
C ALA A 64 5.21 -8.22 -7.33
N ASP A 65 5.54 -8.76 -8.50
CA ASP A 65 4.62 -8.90 -9.63
C ASP A 65 3.58 -9.99 -9.40
N THR A 66 3.96 -11.12 -8.80
CA THR A 66 3.03 -12.19 -8.40
C THR A 66 2.00 -11.66 -7.41
N ARG A 67 2.45 -10.94 -6.38
CA ARG A 67 1.56 -10.32 -5.38
C ARG A 67 0.63 -9.26 -5.97
N GLN A 68 1.04 -8.56 -7.02
CA GLN A 68 0.19 -7.59 -7.72
C GLN A 68 -0.91 -8.28 -8.53
N LYS A 69 -0.63 -9.45 -9.10
CA LYS A 69 -1.59 -10.22 -9.90
C LYS A 69 -2.64 -10.96 -9.07
N GLU A 70 -2.36 -11.29 -7.82
CA GLU A 70 -3.28 -11.97 -6.90
C GLU A 70 -4.51 -11.12 -6.51
N GLY A 71 -4.60 -9.88 -6.99
CA GLY A 71 -5.85 -9.07 -6.98
C GLY A 71 -6.35 -8.62 -5.62
N GLU A 72 -5.67 -8.94 -4.53
CA GLU A 72 -6.00 -8.39 -3.22
C GLU A 72 -5.73 -6.88 -3.19
N LYS A 73 -6.71 -6.07 -2.81
CA LYS A 73 -6.57 -4.59 -2.66
C LYS A 73 -5.41 -4.16 -1.75
N SER A 74 -4.87 -5.07 -0.93
CA SER A 74 -3.67 -4.87 -0.12
C SER A 74 -2.36 -5.12 -0.90
N SER A 75 -2.41 -5.65 -2.11
CA SER A 75 -1.25 -6.06 -2.90
C SER A 75 -0.45 -4.88 -3.46
N GLU A 76 -1.11 -3.81 -3.90
CA GLU A 76 -0.43 -2.61 -4.43
C GLU A 76 0.50 -1.97 -3.40
N GLY A 77 0.05 -1.80 -2.15
CA GLY A 77 0.86 -1.26 -1.06
C GLY A 77 2.03 -2.17 -0.69
N ARG A 78 1.83 -3.49 -0.75
CA ARG A 78 2.90 -4.47 -0.50
C ARG A 78 3.91 -4.49 -1.65
N SER A 79 3.45 -4.48 -2.90
CA SER A 79 4.30 -4.37 -4.09
C SER A 79 5.16 -3.10 -4.04
N GLY A 80 4.58 -1.94 -3.69
CA GLY A 80 5.32 -0.70 -3.46
C GLY A 80 6.39 -0.80 -2.37
N SER A 81 6.09 -1.48 -1.25
CA SER A 81 7.08 -1.72 -0.19
C SER A 81 8.22 -2.62 -0.66
N VAL A 82 7.93 -3.65 -1.45
CA VAL A 82 8.93 -4.58 -2.02
C VAL A 82 9.83 -3.84 -3.01
N ARG A 83 9.26 -3.05 -3.91
CA ARG A 83 10.02 -2.23 -4.88
C ARG A 83 10.89 -1.18 -4.17
N SER A 84 10.40 -0.58 -3.09
CA SER A 84 11.18 0.34 -2.26
C SER A 84 12.37 -0.34 -1.57
N VAL A 85 12.23 -1.61 -1.17
CA VAL A 85 13.37 -2.41 -0.67
C VAL A 85 14.39 -2.63 -1.78
N LEU A 86 13.95 -3.05 -2.96
CA LEU A 86 14.85 -3.29 -4.11
C LEU A 86 15.64 -2.04 -4.47
N SER A 87 15.01 -0.85 -4.47
CA SER A 87 15.71 0.42 -4.74
C SER A 87 16.87 0.65 -3.78
N HIS A 88 16.73 0.29 -2.50
CA HIS A 88 17.83 0.37 -1.54
C HIS A 88 18.89 -0.69 -1.76
N LEU A 89 18.51 -1.93 -2.09
CA LEU A 89 19.48 -3.01 -2.33
C LEU A 89 20.38 -2.72 -3.53
N LYS A 90 19.83 -2.04 -4.55
CA LYS A 90 20.58 -1.60 -5.75
C LYS A 90 21.69 -0.60 -5.43
N VAL A 91 21.56 0.21 -4.38
CA VAL A 91 22.58 1.20 -4.02
C VAL A 91 23.91 0.53 -3.66
N GLU A 92 23.84 -0.65 -3.02
CA GLU A 92 25.03 -1.39 -2.55
C GLU A 92 25.29 -2.67 -3.39
N GLY A 93 24.58 -2.86 -4.48
CA GLY A 93 24.73 -4.02 -5.35
C GLY A 93 24.28 -5.36 -4.74
N PHE A 94 23.48 -5.33 -3.66
CA PHE A 94 22.93 -6.56 -3.08
C PHE A 94 21.93 -7.26 -3.99
N ASP A 95 21.28 -6.51 -4.89
CA ASP A 95 20.32 -7.06 -5.87
C ASP A 95 20.97 -8.02 -6.86
N GLY A 96 22.24 -7.84 -7.18
CA GLY A 96 23.01 -8.72 -8.07
C GLY A 96 23.52 -10.02 -7.43
N ILE A 97 23.34 -10.21 -6.12
CA ILE A 97 23.80 -11.41 -5.45
C ILE A 97 22.92 -12.60 -5.88
N PRO A 98 23.52 -13.74 -6.33
CA PRO A 98 22.78 -14.97 -6.58
C PRO A 98 21.95 -15.38 -5.37
N LEU A 99 20.67 -15.71 -5.55
CA LEU A 99 19.75 -15.99 -4.45
C LEU A 99 20.25 -17.09 -3.52
N LYS A 100 20.86 -18.15 -4.08
CA LYS A 100 21.47 -19.24 -3.33
C LYS A 100 22.65 -18.82 -2.43
N GLN A 101 23.30 -17.69 -2.74
CA GLN A 101 24.41 -17.14 -1.95
C GLN A 101 23.94 -16.17 -0.85
N VAL A 102 22.63 -15.93 -0.75
CA VAL A 102 22.06 -15.07 0.30
C VAL A 102 22.07 -15.84 1.62
N ASP A 103 23.18 -15.76 2.33
CA ASP A 103 23.41 -16.38 3.63
C ASP A 103 23.17 -15.42 4.82
N LYS A 104 23.51 -15.86 6.01
CA LYS A 104 23.39 -15.03 7.24
C LYS A 104 24.30 -13.80 7.19
N GLU A 105 25.46 -13.89 6.55
CA GLU A 105 26.42 -12.78 6.48
C GLU A 105 25.93 -11.69 5.53
N VAL A 106 25.42 -12.07 4.36
CA VAL A 106 24.73 -11.14 3.44
C VAL A 106 23.57 -10.46 4.16
N CYS A 107 22.76 -11.20 4.91
CA CYS A 107 21.65 -10.64 5.68
C CYS A 107 22.09 -9.62 6.73
N LYS A 108 23.21 -9.88 7.44
CA LYS A 108 23.78 -8.92 8.40
C LYS A 108 24.25 -7.63 7.71
N ARG A 109 24.92 -7.74 6.56
CA ARG A 109 25.35 -6.59 5.75
C ARG A 109 24.16 -5.75 5.27
N ILE A 110 23.08 -6.37 4.81
CA ILE A 110 21.84 -5.68 4.42
C ILE A 110 21.25 -4.92 5.62
N ILE A 111 21.18 -5.54 6.80
CA ILE A 111 20.66 -4.87 7.99
C ILE A 111 21.57 -3.70 8.41
N PHE A 112 22.88 -3.89 8.36
CA PHE A 112 23.85 -2.84 8.64
C PHE A 112 23.66 -1.65 7.68
N TYR A 113 23.54 -1.92 6.39
CA TYR A 113 23.23 -0.89 5.39
C TYR A 113 21.97 -0.10 5.76
N PHE A 114 20.85 -0.78 6.03
CA PHE A 114 19.59 -0.08 6.37
C PHE A 114 19.70 0.80 7.60
N ARG A 115 20.53 0.45 8.57
CA ARG A 115 20.76 1.29 9.78
C ARG A 115 21.46 2.60 9.47
N HIS A 116 22.16 2.69 8.35
CA HIS A 116 22.92 3.88 7.91
C HIS A 116 22.37 4.48 6.61
N ALA A 117 21.37 3.88 6.02
CA ALA A 117 20.79 4.33 4.77
C ALA A 117 19.93 5.58 4.94
N HIS A 118 19.95 6.42 3.93
CA HIS A 118 19.10 7.60 3.82
C HIS A 118 17.84 7.30 3.01
N ASP A 119 16.83 8.16 3.13
CA ASP A 119 15.64 8.11 2.32
C ASP A 119 15.98 8.36 0.84
N LEU A 120 15.54 7.48 -0.05
CA LEU A 120 15.80 7.56 -1.49
C LEU A 120 14.71 8.30 -2.28
N ARG A 121 13.76 8.96 -1.61
CA ARG A 121 12.72 9.72 -2.32
C ARG A 121 13.31 10.96 -2.98
N HIS A 122 13.18 11.05 -4.30
CA HIS A 122 13.78 12.10 -5.13
C HIS A 122 13.35 13.54 -4.78
N HIS A 123 12.17 13.73 -4.18
CA HIS A 123 11.66 15.06 -3.81
C HIS A 123 12.20 15.59 -2.49
N VAL A 124 13.03 14.82 -1.79
CA VAL A 124 13.62 15.26 -0.51
C VAL A 124 14.98 15.89 -0.76
N LYS A 125 15.09 17.21 -0.62
CA LYS A 125 16.34 17.95 -0.82
C LYS A 125 17.46 17.54 0.15
N ASN A 126 17.09 17.24 1.41
CA ASN A 126 18.00 16.78 2.45
C ASN A 126 17.50 15.43 2.98
N PRO A 127 17.89 14.31 2.38
CA PRO A 127 17.43 13.00 2.81
C PRO A 127 17.94 12.69 4.22
N ARG A 128 17.01 12.29 5.09
CA ARG A 128 17.32 11.87 6.46
C ARG A 128 17.62 10.39 6.50
N LEU A 129 18.33 9.95 7.53
CA LEU A 129 18.48 8.53 7.83
C LEU A 129 17.08 7.87 7.94
N LEU A 130 17.01 6.62 7.56
CA LEU A 130 15.78 5.84 7.68
C LEU A 130 15.34 5.75 9.15
N ALA A 131 14.09 6.04 9.42
CA ALA A 131 13.51 5.86 10.75
C ALA A 131 13.48 4.36 11.14
N CYS A 132 13.63 4.07 12.42
CA CYS A 132 13.69 2.70 12.95
C CYS A 132 12.51 1.82 12.48
N ASN A 133 11.29 2.35 12.49
CA ASN A 133 10.12 1.63 11.99
C ASN A 133 10.13 1.41 10.47
N THR A 134 10.78 2.27 9.71
CA THR A 134 11.00 2.08 8.26
C THR A 134 11.99 0.94 8.04
N ILE A 135 13.11 0.93 8.79
CA ILE A 135 14.09 -0.16 8.76
C ILE A 135 13.43 -1.47 9.13
N TYR A 136 12.64 -1.50 10.23
CA TYR A 136 11.89 -2.67 10.64
C TYR A 136 11.01 -3.22 9.50
N THR A 137 10.26 -2.33 8.84
CA THR A 137 9.38 -2.72 7.73
C THR A 137 10.17 -3.29 6.56
N LYS A 138 11.29 -2.65 6.17
CA LYS A 138 12.16 -3.14 5.08
C LYS A 138 12.75 -4.51 5.39
N VAL A 139 13.26 -4.70 6.60
CA VAL A 139 13.80 -6.00 7.05
C VAL A 139 12.72 -7.08 7.06
N LYS A 140 11.51 -6.77 7.53
CA LYS A 140 10.37 -7.69 7.47
C LYS A 140 9.95 -8.03 6.05
N THR A 141 10.02 -7.08 5.14
CA THR A 141 9.73 -7.32 3.71
C THR A 141 10.74 -8.29 3.11
N ILE A 142 12.06 -8.11 3.34
CA ILE A 142 13.08 -9.06 2.87
C ILE A 142 12.88 -10.43 3.53
N GLN A 143 12.57 -10.47 4.83
CA GLN A 143 12.29 -11.74 5.51
C GLN A 143 11.13 -12.49 4.87
N ALA A 144 10.08 -11.79 4.41
CA ALA A 144 8.96 -12.39 3.69
C ALA A 144 9.36 -12.89 2.29
N VAL A 145 10.13 -12.10 1.55
CA VAL A 145 10.67 -12.49 0.24
C VAL A 145 11.54 -13.76 0.35
N LEU A 146 12.48 -13.80 1.30
CA LEU A 146 13.33 -14.97 1.52
C LEU A 146 12.55 -16.18 2.04
N GLN A 147 11.41 -15.97 2.71
CA GLN A 147 10.53 -17.07 3.07
C GLN A 147 9.84 -17.66 1.84
N GLU A 148 9.44 -16.82 0.90
CA GLU A 148 8.89 -17.31 -0.37
C GLU A 148 9.92 -18.07 -1.18
N ALA A 149 11.18 -17.61 -1.18
CA ALA A 149 12.27 -18.34 -1.81
C ALA A 149 12.49 -19.74 -1.18
N VAL A 150 12.23 -19.90 0.11
CA VAL A 150 12.22 -21.23 0.76
C VAL A 150 10.99 -22.03 0.33
N ASN A 151 9.82 -21.42 0.28
CA ASN A 151 8.57 -22.10 -0.12
C ASN A 151 8.64 -22.61 -1.57
N GLU A 152 9.33 -21.88 -2.44
CA GLU A 152 9.53 -22.24 -3.85
C GLU A 152 10.79 -23.12 -4.08
N GLY A 153 11.52 -23.51 -3.03
CA GLY A 153 12.64 -24.42 -3.13
C GLY A 153 13.99 -23.82 -3.57
N TYR A 154 14.08 -22.47 -3.69
CA TYR A 154 15.35 -21.79 -4.00
C TYR A 154 16.33 -21.77 -2.83
N LEU A 155 15.83 -21.78 -1.61
CA LEU A 155 16.61 -21.81 -0.38
C LEU A 155 16.12 -22.94 0.54
N GLU A 156 17.03 -23.60 1.20
CA GLU A 156 16.68 -24.63 2.21
C GLU A 156 16.07 -24.00 3.45
N MET A 157 16.57 -22.85 3.87
CA MET A 157 16.10 -22.12 5.05
C MET A 157 16.20 -20.62 4.87
N ASN A 158 15.37 -19.89 5.60
CA ASN A 158 15.40 -18.42 5.58
C ASN A 158 16.52 -17.88 6.49
N PRO A 159 17.62 -17.33 5.93
CA PRO A 159 18.76 -16.89 6.73
C PRO A 159 18.43 -15.72 7.68
N MET A 160 17.46 -14.87 7.34
CA MET A 160 17.00 -13.77 8.20
C MET A 160 16.37 -14.24 9.52
N LYS A 161 15.74 -15.41 9.55
CA LYS A 161 15.13 -15.96 10.77
C LYS A 161 16.17 -16.45 11.77
N HIS A 162 17.35 -16.84 11.29
CA HIS A 162 18.41 -17.44 12.08
C HIS A 162 19.51 -16.45 12.48
N LEU A 163 19.26 -15.16 12.35
CA LEU A 163 20.19 -14.12 12.81
C LEU A 163 20.21 -14.02 14.34
N PRO A 164 21.38 -13.72 14.94
CA PRO A 164 21.50 -13.42 16.36
C PRO A 164 20.57 -12.26 16.77
N SER A 165 20.16 -12.22 18.02
CA SER A 165 19.24 -11.20 18.55
C SER A 165 19.77 -9.77 18.42
N SER A 166 21.09 -9.56 18.40
CA SER A 166 21.76 -8.27 18.17
C SER A 166 21.45 -7.66 16.78
N TYR A 167 21.18 -8.51 15.79
CA TYR A 167 20.80 -8.06 14.44
C TYR A 167 19.30 -7.91 14.26
N LYS A 168 18.47 -8.39 15.20
CA LYS A 168 17.02 -8.25 15.10
C LYS A 168 16.62 -6.77 15.26
N VAL A 169 16.01 -6.24 14.22
CA VAL A 169 15.41 -4.89 14.26
C VAL A 169 14.07 -4.99 14.97
N ARG A 170 13.88 -4.18 16.01
CA ARG A 170 12.63 -4.11 16.77
C ARG A 170 11.80 -2.91 16.31
N ARG A 171 10.49 -3.06 16.37
CA ARG A 171 9.58 -1.95 16.14
C ARG A 171 9.57 -1.03 17.35
N GLU A 172 9.77 0.25 17.13
CA GLU A 172 9.62 1.27 18.15
C GLU A 172 8.14 1.65 18.32
N LYS A 173 7.75 1.84 19.58
CA LYS A 173 6.44 2.42 19.87
C LYS A 173 6.47 3.90 19.52
N THR A 174 5.70 4.30 18.54
CA THR A 174 5.50 5.72 18.21
C THR A 174 4.42 6.28 19.12
N ARG A 175 4.69 7.44 19.74
CA ARG A 175 3.66 8.20 20.44
C ARG A 175 2.66 8.71 19.41
N LYS A 176 1.40 8.44 19.65
CA LYS A 176 0.31 8.96 18.82
C LYS A 176 -0.17 10.25 19.47
N GLU A 177 -0.16 11.32 18.70
CA GLU A 177 -0.78 12.58 19.10
C GLU A 177 -2.26 12.53 18.72
N PHE A 178 -3.08 13.17 19.53
CA PHE A 178 -4.52 13.36 19.35
C PHE A 178 -4.91 14.76 19.80
N PHE A 179 -6.06 15.24 19.36
CA PHE A 179 -6.57 16.54 19.78
C PHE A 179 -7.13 16.48 21.19
N SER A 180 -6.85 17.52 21.98
CA SER A 180 -7.52 17.78 23.25
C SER A 180 -8.91 18.39 23.01
N ASP A 181 -9.74 18.36 24.05
CA ASP A 181 -11.08 18.97 23.99
C ASP A 181 -11.02 20.48 23.69
N ASP A 182 -9.99 21.16 24.22
CA ASP A 182 -9.81 22.59 23.97
C ASP A 182 -9.35 22.85 22.51
N GLU A 183 -8.50 21.98 21.94
CA GLU A 183 -8.14 22.06 20.52
C GLU A 183 -9.36 21.80 19.63
N ILE A 184 -10.25 20.86 19.99
CA ILE A 184 -11.51 20.61 19.25
C ILE A 184 -12.44 21.82 19.35
N LYS A 185 -12.58 22.44 20.53
CA LYS A 185 -13.36 23.68 20.70
C LYS A 185 -12.79 24.82 19.84
N ALA A 186 -11.47 24.99 19.85
CA ALA A 186 -10.80 25.99 19.04
C ALA A 186 -11.04 25.74 17.55
N MET A 187 -10.97 24.50 17.08
CA MET A 187 -11.30 24.15 15.69
C MET A 187 -12.74 24.50 15.30
N LYS A 188 -13.72 24.30 16.18
CA LYS A 188 -15.13 24.65 15.91
C LYS A 188 -15.31 26.13 15.60
N THR A 189 -14.62 27.00 16.33
CA THR A 189 -14.76 28.46 16.24
C THR A 189 -13.81 29.10 15.23
N SER A 190 -12.70 28.46 14.89
CA SER A 190 -11.71 29.01 13.96
C SER A 190 -12.23 29.00 12.52
N PRO A 191 -11.94 30.05 11.72
CA PRO A 191 -12.20 30.01 10.29
C PRO A 191 -11.31 28.98 9.60
N CYS A 192 -11.75 28.50 8.43
CA CYS A 192 -10.98 27.59 7.58
C CYS A 192 -11.31 27.91 6.13
N ASP A 193 -10.33 28.40 5.38
CA ASP A 193 -10.51 28.80 3.98
C ASP A 193 -10.55 27.61 3.01
N ILE A 194 -10.23 26.42 3.50
CA ILE A 194 -10.22 25.20 2.68
C ILE A 194 -11.60 24.55 2.79
N PRO A 195 -12.34 24.46 1.69
CA PRO A 195 -13.69 23.90 1.70
C PRO A 195 -13.75 22.51 2.33
N GLN A 196 -14.69 22.32 3.23
CA GLN A 196 -14.98 21.07 3.96
C GLN A 196 -13.83 20.49 4.79
N LEU A 197 -12.67 21.16 4.91
CA LEU A 197 -11.53 20.63 5.67
C LEU A 197 -11.84 20.57 7.16
N LYS A 198 -12.40 21.66 7.71
CA LYS A 198 -12.78 21.73 9.12
C LYS A 198 -13.84 20.69 9.48
N GLU A 199 -14.88 20.61 8.67
CA GLU A 199 -15.96 19.64 8.81
C GLU A 199 -15.44 18.20 8.79
N ALA A 200 -14.55 17.88 7.83
CA ALA A 200 -13.94 16.56 7.71
C ALA A 200 -13.07 16.19 8.92
N VAL A 201 -12.26 17.15 9.42
CA VAL A 201 -11.41 16.94 10.61
C VAL A 201 -12.27 16.71 11.84
N LEU A 202 -13.25 17.58 12.11
CA LEU A 202 -14.15 17.47 13.25
C LEU A 202 -14.96 16.17 13.19
N PHE A 203 -15.53 15.85 12.03
CA PHE A 203 -16.27 14.61 11.84
C PHE A 203 -15.44 13.36 12.16
N CYS A 204 -14.19 13.33 11.71
CA CYS A 204 -13.28 12.23 12.07
C CYS A 204 -12.91 12.21 13.55
N CYS A 205 -12.86 13.35 14.23
CA CYS A 205 -12.66 13.40 15.67
C CYS A 205 -13.84 12.78 16.44
N TYR A 206 -15.07 12.98 15.96
CA TYR A 206 -16.28 12.44 16.59
C TYR A 206 -16.55 10.96 16.26
N THR A 207 -16.20 10.52 15.05
CA THR A 207 -16.58 9.18 14.56
C THR A 207 -15.43 8.18 14.50
N ALA A 208 -14.18 8.65 14.64
CA ALA A 208 -12.97 7.86 14.41
C ALA A 208 -12.91 7.17 13.03
N ILE A 209 -13.71 7.59 12.06
CA ILE A 209 -13.71 7.05 10.70
C ILE A 209 -12.35 7.31 10.02
N ARG A 210 -11.86 6.34 9.24
CA ARG A 210 -10.60 6.54 8.50
C ARG A 210 -10.81 7.43 7.30
N LYS A 211 -9.76 8.19 6.92
CA LYS A 211 -9.78 9.05 5.72
C LYS A 211 -10.32 8.35 4.46
N SER A 212 -9.89 7.11 4.21
CA SER A 212 -10.34 6.34 3.05
C SER A 212 -11.84 6.08 3.03
N ASP A 213 -12.42 5.91 4.20
CA ASP A 213 -13.83 5.57 4.38
C ASP A 213 -14.68 6.85 4.44
N LEU A 214 -14.13 7.94 5.01
CA LEU A 214 -14.73 9.28 4.97
C LEU A 214 -14.96 9.76 3.53
N LEU A 215 -13.94 9.64 2.66
CA LEU A 215 -14.01 10.08 1.26
C LEU A 215 -15.01 9.30 0.40
N THR A 216 -15.57 8.23 0.94
CA THR A 216 -16.60 7.41 0.28
C THR A 216 -17.88 7.33 1.10
N LEU A 217 -17.98 8.11 2.17
CA LEU A 217 -19.17 8.15 3.03
C LEU A 217 -20.29 8.91 2.31
N SER A 218 -21.42 8.27 2.13
CA SER A 218 -22.59 8.82 1.41
C SER A 218 -23.86 8.67 2.25
N PRO A 219 -24.97 9.32 1.89
CA PRO A 219 -26.26 9.18 2.56
C PRO A 219 -26.74 7.71 2.69
N ARG A 220 -26.38 6.83 1.75
CA ARG A 220 -26.70 5.40 1.83
C ARG A 220 -26.08 4.68 3.02
N ASP A 221 -24.96 5.20 3.53
CA ASP A 221 -24.24 4.62 4.65
C ASP A 221 -24.83 5.10 6.01
N ILE A 222 -25.85 5.99 6.01
CA ILE A 222 -26.47 6.53 7.21
C ILE A 222 -27.80 5.83 7.43
N GLN A 223 -28.01 5.29 8.63
CA GLN A 223 -29.24 4.62 9.05
C GLN A 223 -29.70 5.19 10.37
N GLU A 224 -31.01 5.32 10.56
CA GLU A 224 -31.62 5.67 11.84
C GLU A 224 -32.05 4.39 12.55
N ILE A 225 -31.59 4.19 13.76
CA ILE A 225 -31.90 3.05 14.61
C ILE A 225 -32.30 3.59 15.98
N ASP A 226 -33.52 3.33 16.39
CA ASP A 226 -34.08 3.78 17.70
C ASP A 226 -33.91 5.28 17.97
N GLY A 227 -34.04 6.12 16.92
CA GLY A 227 -33.90 7.57 17.01
C GLY A 227 -32.46 8.07 17.02
N VAL A 228 -31.48 7.20 16.86
CA VAL A 228 -30.05 7.56 16.72
C VAL A 228 -29.58 7.28 15.30
N TYR A 229 -28.86 8.22 14.71
CA TYR A 229 -28.25 8.03 13.39
C TYR A 229 -26.93 7.26 13.52
N HIS A 230 -26.73 6.30 12.63
CA HIS A 230 -25.56 5.43 12.62
C HIS A 230 -24.89 5.44 11.24
N ILE A 231 -23.56 5.34 11.21
CA ILE A 231 -22.83 4.96 10.01
C ILE A 231 -22.81 3.44 9.92
N HIS A 232 -23.52 2.86 8.97
CA HIS A 232 -23.48 1.43 8.65
C HIS A 232 -22.72 1.24 7.34
N LYS A 233 -21.44 0.84 7.40
CA LYS A 233 -20.53 0.84 6.24
C LYS A 233 -19.54 -0.29 6.27
N GLN A 234 -19.28 -0.88 5.08
CA GLN A 234 -18.15 -1.78 4.90
C GLN A 234 -16.86 -0.98 4.76
N MET A 235 -15.92 -1.18 5.69
CA MET A 235 -14.66 -0.45 5.72
C MET A 235 -13.73 -0.90 4.60
N LYS A 236 -13.18 0.05 3.82
CA LYS A 236 -12.33 -0.22 2.66
C LYS A 236 -11.09 -1.06 2.98
N LYS A 237 -10.46 -0.83 4.13
CA LYS A 237 -9.20 -1.51 4.49
C LYS A 237 -9.38 -2.89 5.07
N THR A 238 -10.39 -3.10 5.91
CA THR A 238 -10.61 -4.34 6.66
C THR A 238 -11.68 -5.22 6.05
N GLN A 239 -12.46 -4.70 5.11
CA GLN A 239 -13.66 -5.34 4.52
C GLN A 239 -14.71 -5.75 5.57
N SER A 240 -14.56 -5.32 6.82
CA SER A 240 -15.52 -5.56 7.89
C SER A 240 -16.62 -4.50 7.86
N TRP A 241 -17.85 -4.91 8.15
CA TRP A 241 -18.93 -3.99 8.43
C TRP A 241 -18.73 -3.37 9.80
N VAL A 242 -19.00 -2.08 9.90
CA VAL A 242 -19.00 -1.34 11.15
C VAL A 242 -20.31 -0.62 11.33
N ASP A 243 -20.68 -0.46 12.57
CA ASP A 243 -21.83 0.33 12.99
C ASP A 243 -21.31 1.37 13.98
N ILE A 244 -21.37 2.66 13.63
CA ILE A 244 -20.85 3.75 14.43
C ILE A 244 -21.99 4.72 14.73
N PRO A 245 -22.48 4.82 15.98
CA PRO A 245 -23.47 5.82 16.32
C PRO A 245 -22.89 7.23 16.15
N LEU A 246 -23.70 8.13 15.66
CA LEU A 246 -23.34 9.55 15.47
C LEU A 246 -23.78 10.34 16.69
N SER A 247 -22.85 11.16 17.21
CA SER A 247 -23.25 12.23 18.14
C SER A 247 -24.03 13.31 17.40
N ASP A 248 -24.75 14.14 18.14
CA ASP A 248 -25.50 15.27 17.56
C ASP A 248 -24.59 16.17 16.73
N GLU A 249 -23.37 16.44 17.22
CA GLU A 249 -22.42 17.28 16.51
C GLU A 249 -21.94 16.63 15.19
N ALA A 250 -21.72 15.31 15.18
CA ALA A 250 -21.33 14.60 13.97
C ALA A 250 -22.47 14.61 12.94
N TYR A 251 -23.70 14.42 13.40
CA TYR A 251 -24.86 14.43 12.51
C TYR A 251 -25.14 15.83 11.96
N GLU A 252 -25.03 16.89 12.78
CA GLU A 252 -25.17 18.27 12.33
C GLU A 252 -24.15 18.65 11.23
N ILE A 253 -22.93 18.12 11.31
CA ILE A 253 -21.95 18.29 10.21
C ILE A 253 -22.47 17.67 8.91
N LEU A 254 -23.03 16.48 8.94
CA LEU A 254 -23.57 15.84 7.73
C LEU A 254 -24.76 16.61 7.15
N LYS A 255 -25.62 17.19 7.97
CA LYS A 255 -26.76 17.99 7.51
C LYS A 255 -26.34 19.25 6.76
N GLN A 256 -25.18 19.82 7.11
CA GLN A 256 -24.65 21.01 6.45
C GLN A 256 -23.98 20.68 5.10
N LEU A 257 -23.72 19.41 4.83
CA LEU A 257 -23.08 18.94 3.62
C LEU A 257 -24.15 18.45 2.63
N ASP A 258 -24.16 19.02 1.46
CA ASP A 258 -25.09 18.64 0.39
C ASP A 258 -24.61 17.34 -0.28
N GLY A 259 -24.98 16.21 0.28
CA GLY A 259 -24.70 14.89 -0.27
C GLY A 259 -25.85 14.43 -1.16
N GLY A 260 -25.62 14.34 -2.46
CA GLY A 260 -26.56 13.61 -3.33
C GLY A 260 -26.66 12.14 -2.91
N GLN A 261 -27.80 11.47 -3.20
CA GLN A 261 -28.09 10.12 -2.71
C GLN A 261 -26.95 9.10 -2.94
N ASP A 262 -26.17 9.28 -4.01
CA ASP A 262 -25.05 8.45 -4.43
C ASP A 262 -23.68 9.15 -4.37
N SER A 263 -23.64 10.42 -4.00
CA SER A 263 -22.42 11.23 -3.92
C SER A 263 -21.85 11.21 -2.50
N PRO A 264 -20.53 11.19 -2.32
CA PRO A 264 -19.94 11.31 -1.00
C PRO A 264 -20.28 12.67 -0.36
N PHE A 265 -20.47 12.68 0.95
CA PHE A 265 -20.66 13.94 1.72
C PHE A 265 -19.45 14.86 1.61
N PHE A 266 -18.24 14.29 1.59
CA PHE A 266 -16.99 15.04 1.63
C PHE A 266 -16.30 15.03 0.25
N SER A 267 -16.25 16.21 -0.38
CA SER A 267 -15.50 16.45 -1.62
C SER A 267 -14.28 17.33 -1.32
N LEU A 268 -13.21 16.71 -0.80
CA LEU A 268 -12.00 17.43 -0.40
C LEU A 268 -11.10 17.74 -1.58
N LEU A 269 -10.71 19.01 -1.72
CA LEU A 269 -9.91 19.57 -2.81
C LEU A 269 -8.53 18.94 -2.85
N SER A 270 -8.02 18.02 -2.88
CA SER A 270 -6.67 17.43 -2.86
C SER A 270 -6.46 16.47 -1.69
N PRO A 271 -7.08 15.29 -1.77
CA PRO A 271 -6.91 14.29 -0.72
C PRO A 271 -5.43 13.89 -0.45
N HIS A 272 -4.54 14.09 -1.44
CA HIS A 272 -3.12 13.80 -1.32
C HIS A 272 -2.40 14.78 -0.39
N HIS A 273 -2.74 16.07 -0.44
CA HIS A 273 -2.14 17.14 0.37
C HIS A 273 -2.90 17.42 1.68
N LEU A 274 -3.88 16.58 2.01
CA LEU A 274 -4.75 16.79 3.15
C LEU A 274 -4.00 16.98 4.48
N ASN A 275 -2.92 16.23 4.71
CA ASN A 275 -2.10 16.39 5.92
C ASN A 275 -1.36 17.73 5.98
N GLU A 276 -0.97 18.26 4.83
CA GLU A 276 -0.32 19.56 4.71
C GLU A 276 -1.34 20.67 5.00
N HIS A 277 -2.51 20.57 4.41
CA HIS A 277 -3.61 21.50 4.64
C HIS A 277 -4.04 21.55 6.11
N VAL A 278 -4.20 20.40 6.76
CA VAL A 278 -4.53 20.34 8.19
C VAL A 278 -3.46 21.04 9.03
N ARG A 279 -2.18 20.73 8.81
CA ARG A 279 -1.10 21.35 9.57
C ARG A 279 -1.01 22.85 9.34
N LYS A 280 -1.18 23.30 8.10
CA LYS A 280 -1.19 24.72 7.77
C LYS A 280 -2.31 25.42 8.53
N TRP A 281 -3.54 24.92 8.45
CA TRP A 281 -4.69 25.46 9.14
C TRP A 281 -4.47 25.51 10.67
N LEU A 282 -4.04 24.41 11.29
CA LEU A 282 -3.81 24.35 12.74
C LEU A 282 -2.74 25.34 13.22
N SER A 283 -1.68 25.52 12.43
CA SER A 283 -0.59 26.45 12.74
C SER A 283 -1.01 27.91 12.52
N GLU A 284 -1.71 28.21 11.44
CA GLU A 284 -2.13 29.57 11.08
C GLU A 284 -3.06 30.19 12.13
N TYR A 285 -3.94 29.37 12.68
CA TYR A 285 -4.89 29.79 13.71
C TYR A 285 -4.46 29.43 15.14
N HIS A 286 -3.21 29.04 15.33
CA HIS A 286 -2.63 28.68 16.65
C HIS A 286 -3.46 27.64 17.43
N ILE A 287 -4.10 26.71 16.71
CA ILE A 287 -4.98 25.71 17.32
C ILE A 287 -4.17 24.61 17.99
N SER A 288 -3.08 24.18 17.38
CA SER A 288 -2.20 23.13 17.91
C SER A 288 -0.79 23.24 17.35
N GLU A 289 0.21 23.08 18.20
CA GLU A 289 1.61 22.94 17.84
C GLU A 289 2.05 21.49 17.67
N LYS A 290 1.17 20.53 17.92
CA LYS A 290 1.45 19.10 17.80
C LYS A 290 1.63 18.71 16.34
N TYR A 291 2.51 17.74 16.08
CA TYR A 291 2.60 17.15 14.76
C TYR A 291 1.43 16.20 14.51
N ILE A 292 0.29 16.77 14.16
CA ILE A 292 -0.95 16.04 13.90
C ILE A 292 -1.14 15.88 12.38
N THR A 293 -1.53 14.69 11.98
CA THR A 293 -1.95 14.38 10.61
C THR A 293 -3.43 14.06 10.60
N PHE A 294 -4.06 14.09 9.45
CA PHE A 294 -5.47 13.70 9.32
C PHE A 294 -5.76 12.29 9.86
N HIS A 295 -4.78 11.39 9.84
CA HIS A 295 -4.94 10.06 10.43
C HIS A 295 -5.02 10.09 11.98
N CYS A 296 -4.45 11.10 12.62
CA CYS A 296 -4.51 11.24 14.08
C CYS A 296 -5.94 11.55 14.57
N THR A 297 -6.78 12.18 13.73
CA THR A 297 -8.18 12.50 14.07
C THR A 297 -8.98 11.25 14.40
N SER A 298 -8.73 10.15 13.69
CA SER A 298 -9.40 8.86 13.92
C SER A 298 -8.91 8.10 15.17
N HIS A 299 -8.01 8.68 15.95
CA HIS A 299 -7.51 8.12 17.20
C HIS A 299 -7.99 8.91 18.42
N ASN A 300 -8.78 9.98 18.24
CA ASN A 300 -9.41 10.66 19.34
C ASN A 300 -10.28 9.69 20.14
N LYS A 301 -10.36 9.91 21.45
CA LYS A 301 -11.31 9.18 22.28
C LYS A 301 -12.71 9.50 21.76
N ILE A 302 -13.42 8.48 21.33
CA ILE A 302 -14.85 8.60 21.04
C ILE A 302 -15.49 8.83 22.40
N PHE A 303 -16.00 10.03 22.64
CA PHE A 303 -16.84 10.30 23.80
C PHE A 303 -18.24 9.79 23.44
N TYR A 304 -18.62 8.67 24.02
CA TYR A 304 -19.99 8.22 24.14
C TYR A 304 -20.54 8.71 25.46
#